data_905b8d2270c5e588706f234dc1504718
#
_entry.id   905b8d2270c5e588706f234dc1504718
#
_cell.length_a   1.000
_cell.length_b   1.000
_cell.length_c   1.000
_cell.angle_alpha   90.00
_cell.angle_beta   90.00
_cell.angle_gamma   90.00
#
_symmetry.space_group_name_H-M   'P 1'
#
loop_
_entity.id
_entity.type
_entity.pdbx_description
1 polymer ?
#
loop_
_entity_poly.entity_id
_entity_poly.type
_entity_poly.pdbx_seq_one_letter_code
_entity_poly.pdbx_strand_id
1 'polypeptide(L)'
;MFIKGVNLGNWLVLEKWMSPVLFEGTDAEDEYWLPRKLSREVYEARIKIHRSEYITERDFVTIKAMGMEAVRIPVPYFVFGDREPFTGCIKELDKAFNWAEKYGLTILLDLHTAPLGQNGFDNGGICGVCRWSKSPEEVEFVLSVLERLAERYGNRKGLWGIEAINEPVMDRAWKLFAVPNRYPAADKDMAEGSGPCTLEFLKDFYVRAYDRMRKFLPEEKYIVIHDGFELLAWKDFMQEEKYVNVVLDTHQYLMMAEAEGCEQNVEAYQEYIREHYEKEIQEMEQYFPVICGEWCLFNSYA
;
A
#
# COMPACT_ATOMS: atom_id res chain seq x y z
N MET A 1 9.71 -8.25 16.92
CA MET A 1 9.21 -6.95 17.47
C MET A 1 7.72 -6.95 17.30
N PHE A 2 6.92 -6.52 18.27
CA PHE A 2 5.47 -6.45 18.14
C PHE A 2 5.03 -4.98 18.15
N ILE A 3 4.44 -4.50 17.05
CA ILE A 3 3.96 -3.12 16.89
C ILE A 3 2.46 -3.16 16.66
N LYS A 4 1.71 -2.40 17.44
CA LYS A 4 0.26 -2.21 17.24
C LYS A 4 0.04 -0.96 16.40
N GLY A 5 -0.52 -1.13 15.22
CA GLY A 5 -0.81 -0.03 14.31
C GLY A 5 -2.22 -0.10 13.73
N VAL A 6 -2.57 0.97 13.02
CA VAL A 6 -3.80 1.07 12.24
C VAL A 6 -3.52 1.75 10.91
N ASN A 7 -4.19 1.30 9.85
CA ASN A 7 -4.13 1.94 8.55
C ASN A 7 -5.02 3.19 8.50
N LEU A 8 -4.51 4.28 7.95
CA LEU A 8 -5.29 5.47 7.61
C LEU A 8 -5.68 5.40 6.11
N GLY A 9 -6.35 4.31 5.74
CA GLY A 9 -6.82 4.06 4.37
C GLY A 9 -7.82 5.10 3.89
N ASN A 10 -7.97 5.22 2.58
CA ASN A 10 -8.90 6.13 1.91
C ASN A 10 -8.73 7.62 2.23
N TRP A 11 -7.66 8.02 2.90
CA TRP A 11 -7.40 9.43 3.20
C TRP A 11 -6.66 10.14 2.08
N LEU A 12 -5.47 9.65 1.72
CA LEU A 12 -4.59 10.25 0.71
C LEU A 12 -4.59 9.47 -0.62
N VAL A 13 -4.97 8.21 -0.58
CA VAL A 13 -5.31 7.34 -1.71
C VAL A 13 -6.79 7.01 -1.60
N LEU A 14 -7.55 7.23 -2.66
CA LEU A 14 -9.01 7.11 -2.62
C LEU A 14 -9.47 5.71 -3.01
N GLU A 15 -10.43 5.20 -2.24
CA GLU A 15 -11.15 3.97 -2.52
C GLU A 15 -12.67 4.27 -2.58
N LYS A 16 -13.27 4.07 -3.74
CA LYS A 16 -14.67 4.44 -4.00
C LYS A 16 -15.64 3.82 -3.01
N TRP A 17 -15.44 2.57 -2.63
CA TRP A 17 -16.32 1.85 -1.70
C TRP A 17 -16.30 2.45 -0.28
N MET A 18 -15.20 3.10 0.12
CA MET A 18 -15.10 3.78 1.42
C MET A 18 -15.66 5.21 1.38
N SER A 19 -15.57 5.89 0.24
CA SER A 19 -16.06 7.27 0.09
C SER A 19 -16.81 7.48 -1.23
N PRO A 20 -17.95 6.79 -1.44
CA PRO A 20 -18.70 6.86 -2.70
C PRO A 20 -19.16 8.28 -3.04
N VAL A 21 -19.40 9.13 -2.04
CA VAL A 21 -19.82 10.54 -2.22
C VAL A 21 -18.81 11.35 -3.04
N LEU A 22 -17.51 11.03 -2.94
CA LEU A 22 -16.48 11.71 -3.75
C LEU A 22 -16.65 11.46 -5.25
N PHE A 23 -17.27 10.35 -5.61
CA PHE A 23 -17.47 9.89 -6.98
C PHE A 23 -18.86 10.23 -7.54
N GLU A 24 -19.76 10.83 -6.74
CA GLU A 24 -21.11 11.20 -7.18
C GLU A 24 -21.12 12.10 -8.41
N GLY A 25 -22.04 11.80 -9.33
CA GLY A 25 -22.18 12.52 -10.61
C GLY A 25 -21.14 12.14 -11.66
N THR A 26 -20.38 11.05 -11.43
CA THR A 26 -19.42 10.48 -12.39
C THR A 26 -19.63 8.98 -12.57
N ASP A 27 -19.06 8.43 -13.64
CA ASP A 27 -18.91 7.00 -13.87
C ASP A 27 -17.49 6.49 -13.51
N ALA A 28 -16.71 7.29 -12.80
CA ALA A 28 -15.38 6.88 -12.34
C ALA A 28 -15.49 5.77 -11.28
N GLU A 29 -14.68 4.71 -11.43
CA GLU A 29 -14.62 3.60 -10.50
C GLU A 29 -13.39 3.68 -9.58
N ASP A 30 -12.42 4.55 -9.91
CA ASP A 30 -11.15 4.67 -9.21
C ASP A 30 -10.62 6.11 -9.18
N GLU A 31 -9.52 6.31 -8.46
CA GLU A 31 -8.87 7.61 -8.31
C GLU A 31 -8.23 8.11 -9.61
N TYR A 32 -7.83 7.21 -10.52
CA TYR A 32 -7.25 7.60 -11.81
C TYR A 32 -8.28 8.34 -12.69
N TRP A 33 -9.52 7.82 -12.75
CA TRP A 33 -10.58 8.38 -13.59
C TRP A 33 -11.28 9.58 -12.97
N LEU A 34 -11.31 9.69 -11.62
CA LEU A 34 -12.05 10.75 -10.92
C LEU A 34 -11.70 12.17 -11.41
N PRO A 35 -10.42 12.62 -11.46
CA PRO A 35 -10.08 13.95 -11.94
C PRO A 35 -10.25 14.12 -13.46
N ARG A 36 -10.44 13.03 -14.21
CA ARG A 36 -10.69 13.06 -15.67
C ARG A 36 -12.16 13.14 -16.02
N LYS A 37 -13.03 12.82 -15.06
CA LYS A 37 -14.49 12.83 -15.19
C LYS A 37 -15.14 14.05 -14.55
N LEU A 38 -14.44 14.78 -13.71
CA LEU A 38 -14.89 16.02 -13.08
C LEU A 38 -14.19 17.24 -13.69
N SER A 39 -14.81 18.44 -13.56
CA SER A 39 -14.04 19.65 -13.79
C SER A 39 -12.96 19.81 -12.71
N ARG A 40 -11.87 20.50 -13.05
CA ARG A 40 -10.75 20.68 -12.13
C ARG A 40 -11.19 21.32 -10.81
N GLU A 41 -12.04 22.35 -10.87
CA GLU A 41 -12.54 23.05 -9.70
C GLU A 41 -13.35 22.14 -8.78
N VAL A 42 -14.21 21.28 -9.34
CA VAL A 42 -15.03 20.34 -8.56
C VAL A 42 -14.15 19.27 -7.94
N TYR A 43 -13.23 18.71 -8.70
CA TYR A 43 -12.28 17.70 -8.19
C TYR A 43 -11.45 18.27 -7.04
N GLU A 44 -10.78 19.41 -7.24
CA GLU A 44 -9.94 20.03 -6.20
C GLU A 44 -10.73 20.40 -4.94
N ALA A 45 -11.97 20.89 -5.10
CA ALA A 45 -12.83 21.20 -3.96
C ALA A 45 -13.19 19.95 -3.15
N ARG A 46 -13.60 18.84 -3.82
CA ARG A 46 -13.93 17.57 -3.17
C ARG A 46 -12.72 16.99 -2.42
N ILE A 47 -11.56 16.93 -3.08
CA ILE A 47 -10.32 16.42 -2.50
C ILE A 47 -9.88 17.24 -1.28
N LYS A 48 -9.96 18.58 -1.38
CA LYS A 48 -9.61 19.47 -0.28
C LYS A 48 -10.48 19.23 0.95
N ILE A 49 -11.80 19.15 0.76
CA ILE A 49 -12.75 18.88 1.86
C ILE A 49 -12.45 17.52 2.46
N HIS A 50 -12.41 16.47 1.64
CA HIS A 50 -12.14 15.11 2.08
C HIS A 50 -10.85 15.04 2.91
N ARG A 51 -9.71 15.49 2.38
CA ARG A 51 -8.42 15.42 3.08
C ARG A 51 -8.37 16.25 4.36
N SER A 52 -9.20 17.28 4.48
CA SER A 52 -9.24 18.12 5.70
C SER A 52 -10.15 17.58 6.80
N GLU A 53 -11.11 16.70 6.45
CA GLU A 53 -12.16 16.24 7.38
C GLU A 53 -12.08 14.74 7.67
N TYR A 54 -11.56 13.92 6.74
CA TYR A 54 -11.55 12.47 6.84
C TYR A 54 -10.59 11.97 7.92
N ILE A 55 -9.36 12.50 7.97
CA ILE A 55 -8.39 12.30 9.05
C ILE A 55 -7.94 13.65 9.59
N THR A 56 -8.05 13.82 10.89
CA THR A 56 -7.75 15.04 11.62
C THR A 56 -6.79 14.78 12.78
N GLU A 57 -6.30 15.84 13.41
CA GLU A 57 -5.49 15.72 14.63
C GLU A 57 -6.19 14.94 15.74
N ARG A 58 -7.53 15.02 15.84
CA ARG A 58 -8.34 14.30 16.82
C ARG A 58 -8.22 12.79 16.66
N ASP A 59 -8.10 12.31 15.42
CA ASP A 59 -7.97 10.88 15.14
C ASP A 59 -6.65 10.36 15.68
N PHE A 60 -5.54 11.11 15.55
CA PHE A 60 -4.26 10.75 16.15
C PHE A 60 -4.32 10.68 17.67
N VAL A 61 -5.05 11.61 18.32
CA VAL A 61 -5.33 11.53 19.77
C VAL A 61 -6.09 10.26 20.12
N THR A 62 -7.13 9.93 19.36
CA THR A 62 -7.96 8.75 19.59
C THR A 62 -7.16 7.46 19.39
N ILE A 63 -6.41 7.35 18.30
CA ILE A 63 -5.55 6.20 18.00
C ILE A 63 -4.54 5.97 19.12
N LYS A 64 -3.90 7.04 19.62
CA LYS A 64 -2.99 6.93 20.76
C LYS A 64 -3.69 6.49 22.04
N ALA A 65 -4.87 7.03 22.30
CA ALA A 65 -5.67 6.65 23.48
C ALA A 65 -6.13 5.19 23.45
N MET A 66 -6.28 4.60 22.26
CA MET A 66 -6.57 3.16 22.07
C MET A 66 -5.34 2.27 22.29
N GLY A 67 -4.17 2.83 22.61
CA GLY A 67 -2.93 2.10 22.85
C GLY A 67 -2.16 1.70 21.58
N MET A 68 -2.45 2.32 20.45
CA MET A 68 -1.67 2.12 19.23
C MET A 68 -0.33 2.85 19.32
N GLU A 69 0.67 2.31 18.61
CA GLU A 69 2.05 2.79 18.57
C GLU A 69 2.41 3.37 17.20
N ALA A 70 1.73 2.88 16.16
CA ALA A 70 1.99 3.27 14.78
C ALA A 70 0.72 3.53 13.98
N VAL A 71 0.86 4.33 12.93
CA VAL A 71 -0.12 4.46 11.84
C VAL A 71 0.57 4.13 10.52
N ARG A 72 -0.07 3.32 9.67
CA ARG A 72 0.34 3.15 8.27
C ARG A 72 -0.42 4.15 7.42
N ILE A 73 0.28 4.92 6.62
CA ILE A 73 -0.31 5.99 5.80
C ILE A 73 -0.07 5.69 4.33
N PRO A 74 -1.09 5.18 3.62
CA PRO A 74 -1.07 5.07 2.17
C PRO A 74 -0.92 6.43 1.49
N VAL A 75 0.05 6.56 0.57
CA VAL A 75 0.25 7.74 -0.27
C VAL A 75 0.30 7.38 -1.74
N PRO A 76 -0.26 8.19 -2.64
CA PRO A 76 -0.22 7.91 -4.06
C PRO A 76 1.12 8.31 -4.69
N TYR A 77 1.45 7.75 -5.85
CA TYR A 77 2.64 8.12 -6.62
C TYR A 77 2.71 9.62 -6.98
N PHE A 78 1.58 10.30 -7.01
CA PHE A 78 1.48 11.74 -7.27
C PHE A 78 1.48 12.60 -5.99
N VAL A 79 1.96 12.08 -4.87
CA VAL A 79 1.98 12.75 -3.55
C VAL A 79 2.56 14.17 -3.60
N PHE A 80 3.54 14.42 -4.47
CA PHE A 80 4.19 15.73 -4.64
C PHE A 80 3.43 16.69 -5.56
N GLY A 81 2.39 16.24 -6.28
CA GLY A 81 1.60 17.06 -7.19
C GLY A 81 2.27 17.33 -8.55
N ASP A 82 3.16 16.45 -8.97
CA ASP A 82 3.93 16.54 -10.21
C ASP A 82 3.39 15.63 -11.34
N ARG A 83 2.19 15.13 -11.17
CA ARG A 83 1.47 14.29 -12.16
C ARG A 83 0.06 14.83 -12.39
N GLU A 84 -0.13 15.56 -13.48
CA GLU A 84 -1.46 16.02 -13.89
C GLU A 84 -2.36 14.84 -14.33
N PRO A 85 -3.66 14.88 -14.04
CA PRO A 85 -4.43 15.97 -13.42
C PRO A 85 -4.59 15.87 -11.89
N PHE A 86 -3.77 15.08 -11.20
CA PHE A 86 -3.91 14.81 -9.78
C PHE A 86 -3.45 15.99 -8.91
N THR A 87 -4.11 16.12 -7.75
CA THR A 87 -3.70 17.06 -6.70
C THR A 87 -2.81 16.36 -5.69
N GLY A 88 -1.57 16.83 -5.53
CA GLY A 88 -0.64 16.30 -4.52
C GLY A 88 -1.15 16.44 -3.09
N CYS A 89 -0.60 15.64 -2.16
CA CYS A 89 -1.03 15.58 -0.76
C CYS A 89 0.11 15.75 0.26
N ILE A 90 1.25 16.26 -0.18
CA ILE A 90 2.44 16.41 0.67
C ILE A 90 2.19 17.27 1.91
N LYS A 91 1.30 18.25 1.83
CA LYS A 91 0.95 19.14 2.96
C LYS A 91 0.17 18.42 4.05
N GLU A 92 -0.73 17.54 3.66
CA GLU A 92 -1.50 16.69 4.56
C GLU A 92 -0.56 15.69 5.26
N LEU A 93 0.35 15.10 4.51
CA LEU A 93 1.36 14.20 5.05
C LEU A 93 2.30 14.91 6.04
N ASP A 94 2.72 16.15 5.76
CA ASP A 94 3.49 16.97 6.72
C ASP A 94 2.74 17.19 8.04
N LYS A 95 1.41 17.42 7.98
CA LYS A 95 0.58 17.53 9.18
C LYS A 95 0.53 16.22 9.96
N ALA A 96 0.37 15.08 9.24
CA ALA A 96 0.36 13.76 9.87
C ALA A 96 1.64 13.51 10.67
N PHE A 97 2.81 13.83 10.11
CA PHE A 97 4.09 13.73 10.83
C PHE A 97 4.13 14.62 12.07
N ASN A 98 3.63 15.85 11.99
CA ASN A 98 3.57 16.75 13.14
C ASN A 98 2.65 16.20 14.24
N TRP A 99 1.50 15.64 13.88
CA TRP A 99 0.57 15.02 14.83
C TRP A 99 1.14 13.74 15.44
N ALA A 100 1.73 12.87 14.62
CA ALA A 100 2.36 11.64 15.12
C ALA A 100 3.45 11.96 16.15
N GLU A 101 4.37 12.86 15.83
CA GLU A 101 5.44 13.28 16.75
C GLU A 101 4.90 13.92 18.03
N LYS A 102 3.85 14.75 17.92
CA LYS A 102 3.21 15.40 19.05
C LYS A 102 2.60 14.40 20.03
N TYR A 103 2.00 13.32 19.53
CA TYR A 103 1.29 12.32 20.33
C TYR A 103 2.10 11.03 20.58
N GLY A 104 3.35 10.97 20.12
CA GLY A 104 4.21 9.81 20.32
C GLY A 104 3.74 8.57 19.56
N LEU A 105 3.25 8.76 18.34
CA LEU A 105 2.99 7.73 17.35
C LEU A 105 4.14 7.71 16.33
N THR A 106 4.35 6.57 15.69
CA THR A 106 5.23 6.44 14.54
C THR A 106 4.44 6.22 13.26
N ILE A 107 5.05 6.50 12.11
CA ILE A 107 4.45 6.35 10.78
C ILE A 107 5.21 5.31 9.99
N LEU A 108 4.51 4.29 9.50
CA LEU A 108 4.90 3.53 8.32
C LEU A 108 4.32 4.26 7.10
N LEU A 109 5.19 4.83 6.29
CA LEU A 109 4.79 5.53 5.09
C LEU A 109 4.76 4.53 3.93
N ASP A 110 3.59 4.31 3.37
CA ASP A 110 3.36 3.32 2.33
C ASP A 110 3.13 4.00 0.97
N LEU A 111 3.99 3.72 -0.01
CA LEU A 111 3.72 4.09 -1.40
C LEU A 111 2.68 3.12 -1.98
N HIS A 112 1.42 3.55 -1.97
CA HIS A 112 0.28 2.67 -2.17
C HIS A 112 -0.07 2.40 -3.63
N THR A 113 0.29 3.32 -4.53
CA THR A 113 -0.05 3.20 -5.95
C THR A 113 1.13 3.49 -6.84
N ALA A 114 1.14 2.89 -8.03
CA ALA A 114 2.09 3.17 -9.10
C ALA A 114 1.37 3.59 -10.38
N PRO A 115 1.99 4.44 -11.23
CA PRO A 115 1.43 4.74 -12.55
C PRO A 115 1.23 3.44 -13.36
N LEU A 116 0.16 3.34 -14.10
CA LEU A 116 -0.24 2.14 -14.85
C LEU A 116 -0.56 0.91 -13.98
N GLY A 117 -0.69 1.09 -12.65
CA GLY A 117 -1.12 0.05 -11.70
C GLY A 117 -0.10 -1.07 -11.48
N GLN A 118 0.10 -1.43 -10.23
CA GLN A 118 0.95 -2.56 -9.81
C GLN A 118 0.18 -3.85 -9.52
N ASN A 119 -1.17 -3.77 -9.40
CA ASN A 119 -2.01 -4.91 -9.06
C ASN A 119 -3.32 -5.00 -9.87
N GLY A 120 -3.83 -3.88 -10.40
CA GLY A 120 -5.12 -3.81 -11.11
C GLY A 120 -6.34 -3.84 -10.19
N PHE A 121 -6.15 -3.73 -8.87
CA PHE A 121 -7.23 -3.61 -7.88
C PHE A 121 -7.79 -2.18 -7.84
N ASP A 122 -8.90 -2.00 -7.16
CA ASP A 122 -9.51 -0.70 -6.92
C ASP A 122 -8.69 0.20 -5.96
N ASN A 123 -7.91 -0.41 -5.05
CA ASN A 123 -6.97 0.27 -4.18
C ASN A 123 -5.65 0.66 -4.86
N GLY A 124 -5.35 0.10 -6.03
CA GLY A 124 -4.13 0.39 -6.79
C GLY A 124 -4.16 1.70 -7.59
N GLY A 125 -5.23 2.49 -7.44
CA GLY A 125 -5.43 3.78 -8.10
C GLY A 125 -6.03 3.70 -9.49
N ILE A 126 -5.94 2.57 -10.19
CA ILE A 126 -6.56 2.31 -11.50
C ILE A 126 -7.00 0.86 -11.62
N CYS A 127 -8.32 0.65 -11.74
CA CYS A 127 -8.92 -0.67 -11.86
C CYS A 127 -8.59 -1.34 -13.20
N GLY A 128 -8.26 -2.63 -13.15
CA GLY A 128 -8.08 -3.49 -14.31
C GLY A 128 -6.82 -3.26 -15.13
N VAL A 129 -5.96 -2.31 -14.73
CA VAL A 129 -4.68 -2.04 -15.38
C VAL A 129 -3.55 -2.47 -14.46
N CYS A 130 -2.67 -3.36 -14.95
CA CYS A 130 -1.48 -3.83 -14.23
C CYS A 130 -0.30 -3.88 -15.20
N ARG A 131 0.32 -2.73 -15.44
CA ARG A 131 1.37 -2.53 -16.45
C ARG A 131 2.59 -1.78 -15.95
N TRP A 132 2.58 -1.32 -14.69
CA TRP A 132 3.70 -0.58 -14.12
C TRP A 132 5.03 -1.33 -14.30
N SER A 133 5.08 -2.61 -13.97
CA SER A 133 6.30 -3.43 -14.08
C SER A 133 6.85 -3.56 -15.51
N LYS A 134 6.03 -3.22 -16.51
CA LYS A 134 6.37 -3.31 -17.94
C LYS A 134 6.79 -1.96 -18.54
N SER A 135 6.81 -0.89 -17.74
CA SER A 135 7.18 0.46 -18.13
C SER A 135 8.42 0.93 -17.36
N PRO A 136 9.63 0.78 -17.92
CA PRO A 136 10.86 1.21 -17.24
C PRO A 136 10.85 2.68 -16.81
N GLU A 137 10.21 3.56 -17.58
CA GLU A 137 10.08 4.98 -17.27
C GLU A 137 9.23 5.19 -16.00
N GLU A 138 8.10 4.48 -15.86
CA GLU A 138 7.23 4.61 -14.70
C GLU A 138 7.82 3.91 -13.46
N VAL A 139 8.58 2.85 -13.64
CA VAL A 139 9.38 2.24 -12.56
C VAL A 139 10.41 3.24 -12.03
N GLU A 140 11.13 3.93 -12.93
CA GLU A 140 12.11 4.94 -12.55
C GLU A 140 11.47 6.14 -11.86
N PHE A 141 10.27 6.55 -12.31
CA PHE A 141 9.50 7.58 -11.64
C PHE A 141 9.12 7.18 -10.21
N VAL A 142 8.61 5.96 -9.99
CA VAL A 142 8.27 5.44 -8.65
C VAL A 142 9.51 5.43 -7.75
N LEU A 143 10.67 4.98 -8.24
CA LEU A 143 11.92 5.04 -7.51
C LEU A 143 12.31 6.48 -7.13
N SER A 144 12.05 7.45 -8.00
CA SER A 144 12.30 8.87 -7.70
C SER A 144 11.35 9.41 -6.62
N VAL A 145 10.10 8.95 -6.58
CA VAL A 145 9.13 9.30 -5.52
C VAL A 145 9.61 8.76 -4.18
N LEU A 146 10.05 7.50 -4.11
CA LEU A 146 10.60 6.89 -2.90
C LEU A 146 11.85 7.64 -2.39
N GLU A 147 12.77 7.99 -3.28
CA GLU A 147 13.96 8.77 -2.94
C GLU A 147 13.60 10.13 -2.33
N ARG A 148 12.65 10.85 -2.92
CA ARG A 148 12.16 12.15 -2.42
C ARG A 148 11.40 12.03 -1.09
N LEU A 149 10.65 10.96 -0.87
CA LEU A 149 9.99 10.68 0.42
C LEU A 149 11.04 10.40 1.49
N ALA A 150 12.06 9.60 1.18
CA ALA A 150 13.17 9.31 2.07
C ALA A 150 13.97 10.58 2.42
N GLU A 151 14.28 11.44 1.44
CA GLU A 151 14.96 12.72 1.64
C GLU A 151 14.15 13.65 2.56
N ARG A 152 12.82 13.73 2.35
CA ARG A 152 11.96 14.62 3.13
C ARG A 152 11.74 14.16 4.56
N TYR A 153 11.54 12.86 4.76
CA TYR A 153 11.07 12.31 6.05
C TYR A 153 12.10 11.47 6.79
N GLY A 154 13.21 11.10 6.17
CA GLY A 154 14.20 10.17 6.75
C GLY A 154 14.67 10.57 8.15
N ASN A 155 14.87 11.86 8.38
CA ASN A 155 15.31 12.39 9.68
C ASN A 155 14.17 12.74 10.65
N ARG A 156 12.88 12.51 10.26
CA ARG A 156 11.75 12.76 11.15
C ARG A 156 11.70 11.70 12.25
N LYS A 157 11.54 12.14 13.49
CA LYS A 157 11.41 11.22 14.65
C LYS A 157 10.18 10.32 14.52
N GLY A 158 9.11 10.85 13.94
CA GLY A 158 7.87 10.13 13.70
C GLY A 158 7.96 9.07 12.62
N LEU A 159 8.99 9.05 11.76
CA LEU A 159 9.11 7.99 10.75
C LEU A 159 9.59 6.69 11.41
N TRP A 160 8.84 5.60 11.23
CA TRP A 160 9.26 4.23 11.52
C TRP A 160 9.97 3.62 10.31
N GLY A 161 9.35 3.69 9.13
CA GLY A 161 9.89 3.15 7.89
C GLY A 161 9.11 3.61 6.67
N ILE A 162 9.60 3.24 5.50
CA ILE A 162 8.95 3.47 4.20
C ILE A 162 8.75 2.13 3.52
N GLU A 163 7.52 1.86 3.12
CA GLU A 163 7.15 0.72 2.29
C GLU A 163 7.29 1.09 0.82
N ALA A 164 8.04 0.23 0.09
CA ALA A 164 8.47 0.54 -1.27
C ALA A 164 7.32 0.55 -2.28
N ILE A 165 6.35 -0.35 -2.12
CA ILE A 165 5.11 -0.39 -2.91
C ILE A 165 4.10 -1.33 -2.26
N ASN A 166 2.84 -0.91 -2.19
CA ASN A 166 1.72 -1.71 -1.72
C ASN A 166 1.31 -2.78 -2.74
N GLU A 167 1.12 -4.00 -2.29
CA GLU A 167 0.45 -5.11 -3.02
C GLU A 167 0.83 -5.25 -4.50
N PRO A 168 2.10 -5.32 -4.88
CA PRO A 168 2.47 -5.63 -6.26
C PRO A 168 2.11 -7.10 -6.53
N VAL A 169 0.99 -7.33 -7.24
CA VAL A 169 0.43 -8.68 -7.38
C VAL A 169 1.32 -9.60 -8.23
N MET A 170 1.64 -10.79 -7.70
CA MET A 170 2.31 -11.87 -8.43
C MET A 170 1.29 -12.88 -9.02
N ASP A 171 1.80 -13.86 -9.73
CA ASP A 171 0.99 -14.76 -10.58
C ASP A 171 -0.08 -15.55 -9.80
N ARG A 172 0.24 -16.03 -8.59
CA ARG A 172 -0.73 -16.76 -7.74
C ARG A 172 -1.94 -15.89 -7.42
N ALA A 173 -1.71 -14.68 -6.87
CA ALA A 173 -2.79 -13.78 -6.49
C ALA A 173 -3.54 -13.23 -7.71
N TRP A 174 -2.85 -12.95 -8.81
CA TRP A 174 -3.47 -12.55 -10.07
C TRP A 174 -4.51 -13.56 -10.56
N LYS A 175 -4.19 -14.85 -10.49
CA LYS A 175 -5.09 -15.94 -10.87
C LYS A 175 -6.19 -16.17 -9.83
N LEU A 176 -5.80 -16.23 -8.55
CA LEU A 176 -6.71 -16.50 -7.43
C LEU A 176 -7.86 -15.47 -7.38
N PHE A 177 -7.52 -14.21 -7.51
CA PHE A 177 -8.50 -13.12 -7.50
C PHE A 177 -9.16 -12.88 -8.85
N ALA A 178 -8.77 -13.62 -9.90
CA ALA A 178 -9.30 -13.42 -11.26
C ALA A 178 -9.30 -11.94 -11.67
N VAL A 179 -8.19 -11.23 -11.43
CA VAL A 179 -8.09 -9.77 -11.50
C VAL A 179 -8.75 -9.16 -12.73
N PRO A 180 -8.53 -9.64 -13.96
CA PRO A 180 -9.14 -9.05 -15.14
C PRO A 180 -10.68 -9.13 -15.19
N ASN A 181 -11.27 -10.10 -14.45
CA ASN A 181 -12.72 -10.30 -14.40
C ASN A 181 -13.36 -9.55 -13.24
N ARG A 182 -12.67 -9.53 -12.08
CA ARG A 182 -13.17 -8.89 -10.87
C ARG A 182 -13.06 -7.37 -10.91
N TYR A 183 -12.02 -6.88 -11.56
CA TYR A 183 -11.70 -5.44 -11.69
C TYR A 183 -11.65 -5.06 -13.17
N PRO A 184 -12.81 -4.89 -13.84
CA PRO A 184 -12.85 -4.56 -15.26
C PRO A 184 -12.28 -3.16 -15.49
N ALA A 185 -11.34 -3.03 -16.43
CA ALA A 185 -10.80 -1.75 -16.82
C ALA A 185 -11.84 -0.88 -17.53
N ALA A 186 -11.90 0.40 -17.17
CA ALA A 186 -12.73 1.38 -17.85
C ALA A 186 -12.24 1.66 -19.29
N ASP A 187 -10.94 1.54 -19.51
CA ASP A 187 -10.29 1.66 -20.82
C ASP A 187 -9.55 0.37 -21.17
N LYS A 188 -10.06 -0.35 -22.18
CA LYS A 188 -9.51 -1.63 -22.62
C LYS A 188 -8.17 -1.50 -23.31
N ASP A 189 -7.90 -0.39 -23.99
CA ASP A 189 -6.64 -0.15 -24.67
C ASP A 189 -5.52 0.11 -23.64
N MET A 190 -5.85 0.81 -22.56
CA MET A 190 -4.94 0.95 -21.42
C MET A 190 -4.64 -0.37 -20.71
N ALA A 191 -5.62 -1.26 -20.67
CA ALA A 191 -5.47 -2.57 -20.03
C ALA A 191 -4.77 -3.60 -20.91
N GLU A 192 -4.62 -3.34 -22.20
CA GLU A 192 -3.94 -4.27 -23.11
C GLU A 192 -2.51 -4.54 -22.62
N GLY A 193 -2.14 -5.81 -22.54
CA GLY A 193 -0.84 -6.24 -22.01
C GLY A 193 -0.71 -6.20 -20.48
N SER A 194 -1.80 -5.93 -19.73
CA SER A 194 -1.80 -6.09 -18.27
C SER A 194 -1.46 -7.51 -17.84
N GLY A 195 -0.83 -7.66 -16.69
CA GLY A 195 -0.48 -8.95 -16.11
C GLY A 195 0.34 -8.78 -14.83
N PRO A 196 0.54 -9.87 -14.07
CA PRO A 196 1.22 -9.83 -12.79
C PRO A 196 2.65 -9.35 -12.88
N CYS A 197 3.18 -8.84 -11.76
CA CYS A 197 4.60 -8.63 -11.56
C CYS A 197 5.31 -9.99 -11.42
N THR A 198 6.52 -10.11 -11.94
CA THR A 198 7.35 -11.30 -11.69
C THR A 198 8.17 -11.13 -10.43
N LEU A 199 8.51 -12.23 -9.77
CA LEU A 199 9.39 -12.23 -8.59
C LEU A 199 10.76 -11.58 -8.92
N GLU A 200 11.31 -11.87 -10.11
CA GLU A 200 12.59 -11.29 -10.55
C GLU A 200 12.51 -9.78 -10.70
N PHE A 201 11.43 -9.28 -11.30
CA PHE A 201 11.19 -7.84 -11.41
C PHE A 201 11.10 -7.19 -10.02
N LEU A 202 10.34 -7.78 -9.09
CA LEU A 202 10.19 -7.25 -7.75
C LEU A 202 11.50 -7.27 -6.97
N LYS A 203 12.32 -8.32 -7.11
CA LYS A 203 13.64 -8.38 -6.50
C LYS A 203 14.56 -7.26 -7.02
N ASP A 204 14.62 -7.04 -8.34
CA ASP A 204 15.37 -5.91 -8.91
C ASP A 204 14.85 -4.56 -8.41
N PHE A 205 13.53 -4.36 -8.45
CA PHE A 205 12.91 -3.12 -7.97
C PHE A 205 13.22 -2.84 -6.50
N TYR A 206 13.12 -3.82 -5.62
CA TYR A 206 13.38 -3.62 -4.19
C TYR A 206 14.85 -3.36 -3.87
N VAL A 207 15.79 -3.98 -4.59
CA VAL A 207 17.21 -3.64 -4.46
C VAL A 207 17.44 -2.19 -4.84
N ARG A 208 16.91 -1.74 -5.97
CA ARG A 208 17.04 -0.35 -6.44
C ARG A 208 16.34 0.64 -5.50
N ALA A 209 15.17 0.29 -4.99
CA ALA A 209 14.42 1.08 -4.02
C ALA A 209 15.21 1.22 -2.71
N TYR A 210 15.78 0.12 -2.20
CA TYR A 210 16.65 0.14 -1.03
C TYR A 210 17.84 1.07 -1.23
N ASP A 211 18.59 0.92 -2.32
CA ASP A 211 19.78 1.72 -2.61
C ASP A 211 19.46 3.22 -2.72
N ARG A 212 18.28 3.57 -3.25
CA ARG A 212 17.85 4.97 -3.36
C ARG A 212 17.41 5.55 -2.03
N MET A 213 16.54 4.85 -1.32
CA MET A 213 16.03 5.32 -0.03
C MET A 213 17.14 5.39 1.02
N ARG A 214 18.05 4.43 1.06
CA ARG A 214 19.09 4.35 2.08
C ARG A 214 20.13 5.48 2.00
N LYS A 215 20.19 6.24 0.90
CA LYS A 215 20.98 7.47 0.82
C LYS A 215 20.51 8.54 1.82
N PHE A 216 19.23 8.53 2.19
CA PHE A 216 18.59 9.55 3.01
C PHE A 216 17.97 8.99 4.29
N LEU A 217 17.67 7.69 4.33
CA LEU A 217 17.17 7.02 5.52
C LEU A 217 18.34 6.59 6.40
N PRO A 218 18.42 7.06 7.66
CA PRO A 218 19.31 6.49 8.66
C PRO A 218 19.10 4.97 8.84
N GLU A 219 20.15 4.26 9.25
CA GLU A 219 20.09 2.79 9.37
C GLU A 219 19.00 2.31 10.36
N GLU A 220 18.71 3.09 11.40
CA GLU A 220 17.67 2.77 12.38
C GLU A 220 16.22 2.84 11.82
N LYS A 221 16.02 3.38 10.62
CA LYS A 221 14.73 3.39 9.95
C LYS A 221 14.55 2.16 9.08
N TYR A 222 13.33 1.65 9.03
CA TYR A 222 13.03 0.45 8.27
C TYR A 222 12.70 0.75 6.81
N ILE A 223 13.11 -0.16 5.95
CA ILE A 223 12.62 -0.25 4.56
C ILE A 223 11.74 -1.48 4.50
N VAL A 224 10.50 -1.28 4.11
CA VAL A 224 9.50 -2.34 4.06
C VAL A 224 9.28 -2.75 2.60
N ILE A 225 9.23 -4.05 2.36
CA ILE A 225 8.93 -4.63 1.05
C ILE A 225 7.71 -5.54 1.20
N HIS A 226 6.80 -5.50 0.25
CA HIS A 226 5.60 -6.33 0.25
C HIS A 226 5.86 -7.69 -0.39
N ASP A 227 5.25 -8.75 0.16
CA ASP A 227 5.47 -10.14 -0.26
C ASP A 227 4.86 -10.52 -1.62
N GLY A 228 4.02 -9.65 -2.20
CA GLY A 228 3.31 -9.95 -3.45
C GLY A 228 2.31 -11.11 -3.33
N PHE A 229 1.87 -11.41 -2.10
CA PHE A 229 1.01 -12.54 -1.71
C PHE A 229 1.66 -13.93 -1.87
N GLU A 230 2.98 -13.99 -1.86
CA GLU A 230 3.78 -15.22 -1.93
C GLU A 230 4.91 -15.16 -0.88
N LEU A 231 4.55 -15.12 0.40
CA LEU A 231 5.46 -14.84 1.53
C LEU A 231 6.73 -15.69 1.51
N LEU A 232 6.60 -16.98 1.28
CA LEU A 232 7.75 -17.91 1.33
C LEU A 232 8.70 -17.82 0.12
N ALA A 233 8.36 -17.05 -0.92
CA ALA A 233 9.21 -16.85 -2.08
C ALA A 233 10.45 -15.96 -1.82
N TRP A 234 10.51 -15.31 -0.63
CA TRP A 234 11.51 -14.31 -0.30
C TRP A 234 12.66 -14.80 0.58
N LYS A 235 12.72 -16.08 0.96
CA LYS A 235 13.67 -16.63 1.93
C LYS A 235 15.13 -16.30 1.68
N ASP A 236 15.57 -16.30 0.42
CA ASP A 236 16.97 -16.08 0.05
C ASP A 236 17.23 -14.66 -0.48
N PHE A 237 16.31 -13.73 -0.24
CA PHE A 237 16.42 -12.38 -0.75
C PHE A 237 16.95 -11.41 0.32
N MET A 238 17.83 -10.47 -0.06
CA MET A 238 18.41 -9.44 0.83
C MET A 238 18.99 -9.98 2.15
N GLN A 239 19.66 -11.13 2.10
CA GLN A 239 20.29 -11.75 3.27
C GLN A 239 21.74 -11.29 3.50
N GLU A 240 22.32 -10.49 2.60
CA GLU A 240 23.67 -9.96 2.76
C GLU A 240 23.69 -8.85 3.82
N GLU A 241 24.82 -8.74 4.55
CA GLU A 241 25.03 -7.77 5.65
C GLU A 241 24.77 -6.30 5.27
N LYS A 242 24.85 -5.97 3.98
CA LYS A 242 24.59 -4.61 3.50
C LYS A 242 23.12 -4.18 3.60
N TYR A 243 22.19 -5.15 3.67
CA TYR A 243 20.76 -4.87 3.77
C TYR A 243 20.34 -4.78 5.25
N VAL A 244 20.34 -3.58 5.78
CA VAL A 244 20.05 -3.31 7.18
C VAL A 244 18.58 -2.89 7.35
N ASN A 245 17.92 -3.45 8.37
CA ASN A 245 16.54 -3.09 8.74
C ASN A 245 15.54 -3.14 7.58
N VAL A 246 15.59 -4.25 6.82
CA VAL A 246 14.56 -4.62 5.85
C VAL A 246 13.49 -5.45 6.56
N VAL A 247 12.22 -5.13 6.33
CA VAL A 247 11.04 -5.80 6.89
C VAL A 247 10.18 -6.29 5.75
N LEU A 248 9.67 -7.50 5.86
CA LEU A 248 8.73 -8.06 4.89
C LEU A 248 7.30 -7.81 5.39
N ASP A 249 6.48 -7.20 4.55
CA ASP A 249 5.06 -7.00 4.80
C ASP A 249 4.23 -8.06 4.08
N THR A 250 3.21 -8.57 4.78
CA THR A 250 2.21 -9.47 4.24
C THR A 250 0.82 -8.99 4.60
N HIS A 251 -0.14 -9.18 3.71
CA HIS A 251 -1.53 -8.82 3.92
C HIS A 251 -2.37 -10.08 4.06
N GLN A 252 -3.07 -10.20 5.21
CA GLN A 252 -3.76 -11.43 5.59
C GLN A 252 -5.27 -11.17 5.76
N TYR A 253 -6.01 -11.46 4.68
CA TYR A 253 -7.46 -11.32 4.66
C TYR A 253 -8.16 -12.66 4.57
N LEU A 254 -9.24 -12.87 5.34
CA LEU A 254 -10.03 -14.11 5.30
C LEU A 254 -10.66 -14.38 3.93
N MET A 255 -10.89 -13.35 3.14
CA MET A 255 -11.33 -13.51 1.75
C MET A 255 -10.33 -14.31 0.88
N MET A 256 -9.04 -14.31 1.22
CA MET A 256 -8.04 -15.15 0.55
C MET A 256 -8.25 -16.61 0.89
N ALA A 257 -8.50 -16.92 2.16
CA ALA A 257 -8.85 -18.27 2.60
C ALA A 257 -10.10 -18.79 1.87
N GLU A 258 -11.13 -17.95 1.75
CA GLU A 258 -12.35 -18.28 1.00
C GLU A 258 -12.09 -18.53 -0.49
N ALA A 259 -11.25 -17.71 -1.12
CA ALA A 259 -10.87 -17.89 -2.51
C ALA A 259 -10.09 -19.20 -2.76
N GLU A 260 -9.38 -19.70 -1.75
CA GLU A 260 -8.68 -20.98 -1.76
C GLU A 260 -9.58 -22.17 -1.34
N GLY A 261 -10.86 -21.91 -1.09
CA GLY A 261 -11.85 -22.96 -0.80
C GLY A 261 -12.02 -23.28 0.68
N CYS A 262 -11.54 -22.45 1.59
CA CYS A 262 -11.83 -22.57 3.01
C CYS A 262 -13.35 -22.50 3.25
N GLU A 263 -13.86 -23.39 4.10
CA GLU A 263 -15.28 -23.34 4.49
C GLU A 263 -15.60 -22.07 5.26
N GLN A 264 -16.79 -21.52 5.01
CA GLN A 264 -17.24 -20.25 5.63
C GLN A 264 -17.81 -20.50 7.03
N ASN A 265 -16.95 -20.86 7.96
CA ASN A 265 -17.27 -21.02 9.37
C ASN A 265 -16.08 -20.65 10.25
N VAL A 266 -16.32 -20.37 11.53
CA VAL A 266 -15.30 -19.88 12.48
C VAL A 266 -14.18 -20.88 12.67
N GLU A 267 -14.50 -22.16 12.79
CA GLU A 267 -13.55 -23.24 13.02
C GLU A 267 -12.57 -23.38 11.84
N ALA A 268 -13.10 -23.38 10.61
CA ALA A 268 -12.31 -23.48 9.40
C ALA A 268 -11.39 -22.23 9.22
N TYR A 269 -11.89 -21.02 9.48
CA TYR A 269 -11.05 -19.82 9.45
C TYR A 269 -9.92 -19.85 10.48
N GLN A 270 -10.22 -20.29 11.71
CA GLN A 270 -9.19 -20.43 12.75
C GLN A 270 -8.15 -21.47 12.40
N GLU A 271 -8.55 -22.59 11.78
CA GLU A 271 -7.63 -23.61 11.31
C GLU A 271 -6.77 -23.08 10.16
N TYR A 272 -7.37 -22.40 9.19
CA TYR A 272 -6.65 -21.81 8.06
C TYR A 272 -5.61 -20.78 8.54
N ILE A 273 -5.96 -19.88 9.48
CA ILE A 273 -5.03 -18.93 10.06
C ILE A 273 -3.84 -19.64 10.70
N ARG A 274 -4.07 -20.69 11.50
CA ARG A 274 -2.97 -21.43 12.15
C ARG A 274 -2.09 -22.20 11.17
N GLU A 275 -2.73 -22.85 10.19
CA GLU A 275 -2.02 -23.78 9.29
C GLU A 275 -1.29 -23.08 8.15
N HIS A 276 -1.78 -21.89 7.74
CA HIS A 276 -1.20 -21.11 6.65
C HIS A 276 -0.55 -19.83 7.17
N TYR A 277 -1.32 -18.86 7.66
CA TYR A 277 -0.78 -17.54 7.98
C TYR A 277 0.25 -17.58 9.11
N GLU A 278 -0.09 -18.18 10.23
CA GLU A 278 0.79 -18.22 11.40
C GLU A 278 2.07 -19.05 11.10
N LYS A 279 1.93 -20.20 10.46
CA LYS A 279 3.10 -21.06 10.13
C LYS A 279 4.01 -20.39 9.10
N GLU A 280 3.45 -19.81 8.05
CA GLU A 280 4.25 -19.13 7.01
C GLU A 280 4.98 -17.90 7.58
N ILE A 281 4.33 -17.12 8.45
CA ILE A 281 4.97 -16.00 9.14
C ILE A 281 6.09 -16.52 10.05
N GLN A 282 5.84 -17.53 10.88
CA GLN A 282 6.87 -18.12 11.77
C GLN A 282 8.07 -18.68 10.99
N GLU A 283 7.83 -19.29 9.84
CA GLU A 283 8.88 -19.77 8.97
C GLU A 283 9.68 -18.63 8.36
N MET A 284 9.00 -17.57 7.89
CA MET A 284 9.66 -16.41 7.28
C MET A 284 10.43 -15.57 8.30
N GLU A 285 10.00 -15.51 9.57
CA GLU A 285 10.70 -14.78 10.64
C GLU A 285 12.13 -15.29 10.92
N GLN A 286 12.51 -16.47 10.37
CA GLN A 286 13.89 -16.95 10.40
C GLN A 286 14.80 -16.19 9.41
N TYR A 287 14.24 -15.47 8.45
CA TYR A 287 14.93 -14.75 7.39
C TYR A 287 14.74 -13.24 7.47
N PHE A 288 13.51 -12.80 7.78
CA PHE A 288 13.12 -11.39 7.87
C PHE A 288 12.32 -11.12 9.13
N PRO A 289 12.38 -9.92 9.72
CA PRO A 289 11.27 -9.40 10.51
C PRO A 289 10.03 -9.30 9.60
N VAL A 290 8.91 -9.86 10.05
CA VAL A 290 7.64 -9.83 9.31
C VAL A 290 6.65 -8.91 10.01
N ILE A 291 5.91 -8.12 9.25
CA ILE A 291 4.72 -7.41 9.71
C ILE A 291 3.50 -7.89 8.93
N CYS A 292 2.33 -7.82 9.54
CA CYS A 292 1.05 -7.90 8.84
C CYS A 292 0.51 -6.47 8.71
N GLY A 293 0.82 -5.84 7.56
CA GLY A 293 0.51 -4.43 7.31
C GLY A 293 -0.98 -4.18 7.12
N GLU A 294 -1.69 -5.18 6.59
CA GLU A 294 -3.15 -5.11 6.45
C GLU A 294 -3.82 -6.43 6.83
N TRP A 295 -4.88 -6.33 7.62
CA TRP A 295 -5.76 -7.44 7.96
C TRP A 295 -7.10 -6.92 8.46
N CYS A 296 -8.15 -7.71 8.31
CA CYS A 296 -9.44 -7.44 8.97
C CYS A 296 -10.21 -8.74 9.17
N LEU A 297 -11.27 -8.66 9.97
CA LEU A 297 -12.18 -9.80 10.24
C LEU A 297 -13.32 -9.91 9.22
N PHE A 298 -13.28 -9.13 8.14
CA PHE A 298 -14.26 -9.25 7.06
C PHE A 298 -14.23 -10.64 6.43
N ASN A 299 -15.39 -11.27 6.31
CA ASN A 299 -15.57 -12.60 5.73
C ASN A 299 -17.01 -12.75 5.23
N SER A 300 -17.29 -13.82 4.50
CA SER A 300 -18.63 -14.13 3.96
C SER A 300 -19.54 -14.91 4.93
N TYR A 301 -19.05 -15.25 6.12
CA TYR A 301 -19.86 -15.87 7.18
C TYR A 301 -20.68 -14.81 7.89
N ALA A 302 -21.98 -14.70 7.55
CA ALA A 302 -22.94 -13.78 8.16
C ALA A 302 -24.29 -14.45 8.33
#